data_2748fae8c4e624f6df61aab38d3a2317
#
_entry.id   2748fae8c4e624f6df61aab38d3a2317
#
_cell.length_a   1.000
_cell.length_b   1.000
_cell.length_c   1.000
_cell.angle_alpha   90.00
_cell.angle_beta   90.00
_cell.angle_gamma   90.00
#
_symmetry.space_group_name_H-M   'P 1'
#
loop_
_entity.id
_entity.type
_entity.pdbx_description
1 polymer ?
#
loop_
_entity_poly.entity_id
_entity_poly.type
_entity_poly.pdbx_seq_one_letter_code
_entity_poly.pdbx_strand_id
1 'polypeptide(L)'
;TNYGGYKGKIRVIDALSTAAFDYPRRRTFFKKQLEEFFLLSREENFDVMRIRGSYAGAMGFAQFMPDNYRKLALDFDEDGKKDILNNAADAIGSVANFLASDAGNKRGWEEDGFIALPAKAKKKNVKIKSSFGLKPYNKLDIFYNQTDFDFPKQYIQISLFPDDETKDEFWIGDKNLYAITRYNPSSKYAMSVFLLSEELKITSDL
;
A
#
# COMPACT_ATOMS: atom_id res chain seq x y z
N THR A 1 -11.76 -0.55 -2.16
CA THR A 1 -12.68 0.48 -2.74
C THR A 1 -13.56 -0.05 -3.88
N ASN A 2 -13.35 -1.30 -4.33
CA ASN A 2 -14.03 -1.80 -5.51
C ASN A 2 -13.94 -0.79 -6.69
N TYR A 3 -12.70 -0.51 -7.10
CA TYR A 3 -12.38 0.49 -8.15
C TYR A 3 -13.01 1.88 -7.92
N GLY A 4 -13.07 2.29 -6.66
CA GLY A 4 -13.64 3.59 -6.27
C GLY A 4 -15.15 3.63 -6.10
N GLY A 5 -15.87 2.53 -6.36
CA GLY A 5 -17.31 2.42 -6.12
C GLY A 5 -17.70 2.50 -4.63
N TYR A 6 -16.76 2.23 -3.73
CA TYR A 6 -16.98 2.36 -2.30
C TYR A 6 -15.80 3.07 -1.62
N LYS A 7 -16.03 4.29 -1.18
CA LYS A 7 -15.02 5.16 -0.53
C LYS A 7 -15.20 5.30 0.98
N GLY A 8 -16.13 4.54 1.57
CA GLY A 8 -16.51 4.61 2.98
C GLY A 8 -17.74 5.49 3.24
N LYS A 9 -18.41 5.25 4.38
CA LYS A 9 -19.65 5.93 4.76
C LYS A 9 -19.58 6.70 6.07
N ILE A 10 -18.49 6.53 6.84
CA ILE A 10 -18.31 7.16 8.15
C ILE A 10 -17.74 8.57 7.94
N ARG A 11 -18.21 9.56 8.67
CA ARG A 11 -17.55 10.86 8.66
C ARG A 11 -16.12 10.70 9.16
N VAL A 12 -15.16 11.24 8.40
CA VAL A 12 -13.74 11.09 8.73
C VAL A 12 -13.42 11.70 10.10
N ILE A 13 -14.04 12.83 10.43
CA ILE A 13 -13.87 13.47 11.74
C ILE A 13 -14.30 12.54 12.88
N ASP A 14 -15.43 11.83 12.74
CA ASP A 14 -15.91 10.92 13.78
C ASP A 14 -14.96 9.72 13.92
N ALA A 15 -14.57 9.11 12.82
CA ALA A 15 -13.64 7.97 12.80
C ALA A 15 -12.30 8.32 13.47
N LEU A 16 -11.72 9.45 13.09
CA LEU A 16 -10.43 9.89 13.61
C LEU A 16 -10.54 10.32 15.09
N SER A 17 -11.61 11.02 15.49
CA SER A 17 -11.80 11.44 16.87
C SER A 17 -11.99 10.22 17.79
N THR A 18 -12.87 9.28 17.42
CA THR A 18 -13.06 8.03 18.17
C THR A 18 -11.73 7.28 18.31
N ALA A 19 -10.99 7.10 17.22
CA ALA A 19 -9.72 6.39 17.26
C ALA A 19 -8.63 7.15 18.05
N ALA A 20 -8.65 8.49 18.03
CA ALA A 20 -7.69 9.33 18.75
C ALA A 20 -7.92 9.32 20.28
N PHE A 21 -9.17 9.17 20.73
CA PHE A 21 -9.50 9.29 22.16
C PHE A 21 -9.85 7.95 22.80
N ASP A 22 -10.50 7.05 22.08
CA ASP A 22 -11.04 5.79 22.61
C ASP A 22 -10.25 4.53 22.20
N TYR A 23 -9.21 4.67 21.34
CA TYR A 23 -8.37 3.53 20.94
C TYR A 23 -6.92 3.65 21.45
N PRO A 24 -6.61 3.16 22.65
CA PRO A 24 -5.32 3.38 23.33
C PRO A 24 -4.09 2.94 22.52
N ARG A 25 -4.17 1.79 21.82
CA ARG A 25 -3.05 1.17 21.08
C ARG A 25 -2.45 2.08 20.01
N ARG A 26 -3.27 2.92 19.35
CA ARG A 26 -2.82 3.80 18.26
C ARG A 26 -3.21 5.26 18.48
N ARG A 27 -3.47 5.66 19.71
CA ARG A 27 -3.90 7.01 20.08
C ARG A 27 -3.03 8.11 19.50
N THR A 28 -1.72 8.01 19.66
CA THR A 28 -0.76 9.01 19.14
C THR A 28 -0.84 9.16 17.63
N PHE A 29 -0.92 8.04 16.91
CA PHE A 29 -1.08 8.05 15.46
C PHE A 29 -2.39 8.75 15.06
N PHE A 30 -3.52 8.38 15.65
CA PHE A 30 -4.81 8.95 15.26
C PHE A 30 -4.98 10.41 15.68
N LYS A 31 -4.38 10.85 16.80
CA LYS A 31 -4.33 12.27 17.16
C LYS A 31 -3.60 13.09 16.08
N LYS A 32 -2.47 12.59 15.59
CA LYS A 32 -1.76 13.23 14.49
C LYS A 32 -2.62 13.25 13.21
N GLN A 33 -3.29 12.15 12.86
CA GLN A 33 -4.16 12.12 11.69
C GLN A 33 -5.33 13.11 11.81
N LEU A 34 -5.88 13.29 13.00
CA LEU A 34 -6.95 14.27 13.25
C LEU A 34 -6.44 15.72 13.07
N GLU A 35 -5.23 16.02 13.55
CA GLU A 35 -4.57 17.30 13.32
C GLU A 35 -4.35 17.54 11.82
N GLU A 36 -3.77 16.57 11.12
CA GLU A 36 -3.53 16.61 9.67
C GLU A 36 -4.85 16.79 8.89
N PHE A 37 -5.94 16.20 9.36
CA PHE A 37 -7.27 16.36 8.74
C PHE A 37 -7.80 17.79 8.85
N PHE A 38 -7.63 18.46 10.00
CA PHE A 38 -8.01 19.87 10.15
C PHE A 38 -7.14 20.80 9.28
N LEU A 39 -5.84 20.52 9.20
CA LEU A 39 -4.95 21.29 8.33
C LEU A 39 -5.33 21.09 6.86
N LEU A 40 -5.54 19.87 6.43
CA LEU A 40 -6.01 19.52 5.09
C LEU A 40 -7.31 20.23 4.72
N SER A 41 -8.28 20.27 5.66
CA SER A 41 -9.57 20.92 5.41
C SER A 41 -9.44 22.42 5.10
N ARG A 42 -8.45 23.08 5.70
CA ARG A 42 -8.16 24.50 5.44
C ARG A 42 -7.42 24.67 4.11
N GLU A 43 -6.48 23.80 3.81
CA GLU A 43 -5.70 23.83 2.57
C GLU A 43 -6.57 23.59 1.33
N GLU A 44 -7.44 22.59 1.40
CA GLU A 44 -8.31 22.18 0.29
C GLU A 44 -9.74 22.80 0.37
N ASN A 45 -9.98 23.66 1.35
CA ASN A 45 -11.24 24.37 1.56
C ASN A 45 -12.49 23.47 1.54
N PHE A 46 -12.46 22.37 2.29
CA PHE A 46 -13.63 21.48 2.45
C PHE A 46 -14.23 21.48 3.86
N ASP A 47 -15.53 21.20 3.94
CA ASP A 47 -16.24 21.06 5.20
C ASP A 47 -15.92 19.71 5.85
N VAL A 48 -15.23 19.72 7.00
CA VAL A 48 -14.85 18.53 7.78
C VAL A 48 -16.06 17.65 8.14
N MET A 49 -17.25 18.21 8.25
CA MET A 49 -18.46 17.47 8.60
C MET A 49 -19.04 16.68 7.42
N ARG A 50 -18.62 16.97 6.19
CA ARG A 50 -19.14 16.33 4.97
C ARG A 50 -18.24 15.22 4.45
N ILE A 51 -16.95 15.26 4.77
CA ILE A 51 -16.00 14.25 4.25
C ILE A 51 -16.28 12.89 4.88
N ARG A 52 -16.48 11.90 4.00
CA ARG A 52 -16.70 10.50 4.38
C ARG A 52 -15.53 9.63 3.95
N GLY A 53 -15.31 8.58 4.72
CA GLY A 53 -14.20 7.64 4.49
C GLY A 53 -14.43 6.31 5.18
N SER A 54 -13.35 5.56 5.34
CA SER A 54 -13.34 4.28 6.04
C SER A 54 -13.53 4.46 7.56
N TYR A 55 -13.74 3.37 8.26
CA TYR A 55 -13.81 3.34 9.73
C TYR A 55 -12.49 3.81 10.40
N ALA A 56 -11.38 3.81 9.69
CA ALA A 56 -10.09 4.30 10.16
C ALA A 56 -9.76 5.74 9.69
N GLY A 57 -10.68 6.40 8.97
CA GLY A 57 -10.48 7.77 8.50
C GLY A 57 -9.71 7.88 7.18
N ALA A 58 -9.55 6.79 6.42
CA ALA A 58 -8.98 6.82 5.08
C ALA A 58 -10.00 7.36 4.07
N MET A 59 -9.55 8.19 3.11
CA MET A 59 -10.41 9.03 2.27
C MET A 59 -10.22 8.77 0.76
N GLY A 60 -11.31 8.97 0.02
CA GLY A 60 -11.31 9.02 -1.44
C GLY A 60 -11.05 7.71 -2.15
N PHE A 61 -10.75 7.78 -3.44
CA PHE A 61 -10.39 6.63 -4.26
C PHE A 61 -9.11 5.94 -3.78
N ALA A 62 -8.10 6.72 -3.45
CA ALA A 62 -6.82 6.23 -2.97
C ALA A 62 -6.86 5.73 -1.51
N GLN A 63 -7.93 5.97 -0.75
CA GLN A 63 -8.00 5.64 0.68
C GLN A 63 -6.77 6.14 1.47
N PHE A 64 -6.34 7.37 1.18
CA PHE A 64 -5.26 7.99 1.90
C PHE A 64 -5.70 8.43 3.29
N MET A 65 -4.80 8.26 4.26
CA MET A 65 -4.89 8.95 5.55
C MET A 65 -4.60 10.45 5.33
N PRO A 66 -5.10 11.34 6.21
CA PRO A 66 -4.93 12.79 6.04
C PRO A 66 -3.50 13.25 5.79
N ASP A 67 -2.52 12.68 6.50
CA ASP A 67 -1.10 13.03 6.30
C ASP A 67 -0.56 12.63 4.92
N ASN A 68 -1.01 11.50 4.38
CA ASN A 68 -0.66 11.07 3.03
C ASN A 68 -1.34 11.96 1.98
N TYR A 69 -2.59 12.35 2.18
CA TYR A 69 -3.28 13.28 1.29
C TYR A 69 -2.46 14.58 1.18
N ARG A 70 -2.17 15.24 2.31
CA ARG A 70 -1.42 16.51 2.32
C ARG A 70 -0.04 16.41 1.67
N LYS A 71 0.66 15.30 1.86
CA LYS A 71 2.05 15.14 1.40
C LYS A 71 2.19 14.58 -0.01
N LEU A 72 1.26 13.74 -0.43
CA LEU A 72 1.44 12.87 -1.60
C LEU A 72 0.36 13.01 -2.66
N ALA A 73 -0.77 13.68 -2.34
CA ALA A 73 -1.78 13.95 -3.36
C ALA A 73 -1.23 14.92 -4.41
N LEU A 74 -1.51 14.61 -5.66
CA LEU A 74 -1.15 15.41 -6.83
C LEU A 74 -2.41 15.92 -7.52
N ASP A 75 -2.32 17.10 -8.10
CA ASP A 75 -3.15 17.58 -9.18
C ASP A 75 -2.57 16.98 -10.47
N PHE A 76 -3.09 15.84 -10.89
CA PHE A 76 -2.50 15.06 -11.99
C PHE A 76 -3.05 15.45 -13.36
N ASP A 77 -4.25 16.00 -13.43
CA ASP A 77 -4.86 16.53 -14.65
C ASP A 77 -4.72 18.06 -14.81
N GLU A 78 -3.99 18.71 -13.87
CA GLU A 78 -3.64 20.12 -13.90
C GLU A 78 -4.87 21.07 -13.89
N ASP A 79 -5.97 20.65 -13.23
CA ASP A 79 -7.18 21.47 -13.09
C ASP A 79 -7.08 22.53 -11.97
N GLY A 80 -5.96 22.55 -11.24
CA GLY A 80 -5.67 23.47 -10.13
C GLY A 80 -6.12 22.95 -8.77
N LYS A 81 -6.51 21.67 -8.64
CA LYS A 81 -6.96 21.06 -7.39
C LYS A 81 -6.35 19.66 -7.22
N LYS A 82 -6.16 19.24 -5.99
CA LYS A 82 -5.73 17.89 -5.64
C LYS A 82 -6.93 17.07 -5.13
N ASP A 83 -7.84 16.67 -6.02
CA ASP A 83 -9.12 16.02 -5.62
C ASP A 83 -9.08 14.50 -5.70
N ILE A 84 -8.37 13.83 -4.78
CA ILE A 84 -8.43 12.35 -4.68
C ILE A 84 -9.79 11.83 -4.17
N LEU A 85 -10.71 12.72 -3.78
CA LEU A 85 -12.03 12.34 -3.30
C LEU A 85 -12.98 12.04 -4.48
N ASN A 86 -12.90 12.83 -5.57
CA ASN A 86 -13.85 12.76 -6.67
C ASN A 86 -13.19 12.66 -8.05
N ASN A 87 -11.89 12.98 -8.16
CA ASN A 87 -11.13 12.91 -9.39
C ASN A 87 -10.29 11.61 -9.44
N ALA A 88 -10.58 10.74 -10.42
CA ALA A 88 -9.88 9.48 -10.57
C ALA A 88 -8.44 9.67 -11.10
N ALA A 89 -8.19 10.68 -11.96
CA ALA A 89 -6.86 10.96 -12.48
C ALA A 89 -5.91 11.38 -11.36
N ASP A 90 -6.34 12.31 -10.50
CA ASP A 90 -5.59 12.71 -9.30
C ASP A 90 -5.31 11.55 -8.36
N ALA A 91 -6.32 10.69 -8.16
CA ALA A 91 -6.15 9.54 -7.29
C ALA A 91 -5.13 8.54 -7.84
N ILE A 92 -5.12 8.27 -9.15
CA ILE A 92 -4.15 7.40 -9.82
C ILE A 92 -2.75 8.01 -9.75
N GLY A 93 -2.59 9.27 -10.11
CA GLY A 93 -1.32 9.99 -10.01
C GLY A 93 -0.79 10.04 -8.57
N SER A 94 -1.68 10.25 -7.60
CA SER A 94 -1.31 10.27 -6.18
C SER A 94 -0.87 8.89 -5.66
N VAL A 95 -1.48 7.79 -6.12
CA VAL A 95 -1.03 6.44 -5.78
C VAL A 95 0.34 6.15 -6.40
N ALA A 96 0.56 6.53 -7.65
CA ALA A 96 1.86 6.42 -8.30
C ALA A 96 2.93 7.22 -7.53
N ASN A 97 2.62 8.46 -7.15
CA ASN A 97 3.51 9.28 -6.32
C ASN A 97 3.79 8.64 -4.95
N PHE A 98 2.79 8.00 -4.32
CA PHE A 98 3.02 7.26 -3.06
C PHE A 98 4.04 6.13 -3.25
N LEU A 99 3.94 5.37 -4.33
CA LEU A 99 4.86 4.25 -4.61
C LEU A 99 6.26 4.75 -4.98
N ALA A 100 6.34 5.81 -5.78
CA ALA A 100 7.61 6.41 -6.23
C ALA A 100 8.32 7.18 -5.11
N SER A 101 7.57 7.80 -4.18
CA SER A 101 8.14 8.69 -3.18
C SER A 101 8.98 7.93 -2.15
N ASP A 102 10.18 8.43 -1.95
CA ASP A 102 11.08 7.97 -0.89
C ASP A 102 10.81 8.65 0.46
N ALA A 103 9.62 9.19 0.71
CA ALA A 103 9.17 10.01 1.84
C ALA A 103 9.76 9.60 3.21
N GLY A 104 11.09 9.57 3.33
CA GLY A 104 11.87 9.24 4.52
C GLY A 104 11.89 7.76 4.91
N ASN A 105 11.29 6.86 4.13
CA ASN A 105 11.11 5.44 4.47
C ASN A 105 11.73 4.44 3.48
N LYS A 106 12.60 4.88 2.58
CA LYS A 106 13.27 4.02 1.57
C LYS A 106 12.29 3.18 0.73
N ARG A 107 11.12 3.74 0.42
CA ARG A 107 10.08 3.05 -0.36
C ARG A 107 10.38 3.06 -1.85
N GLY A 108 11.07 4.08 -2.35
CA GLY A 108 11.23 4.47 -3.74
C GLY A 108 11.12 3.31 -4.73
N TRP A 109 10.23 3.44 -5.67
CA TRP A 109 10.07 2.50 -6.77
C TRP A 109 11.36 2.46 -7.60
N GLU A 110 11.81 1.26 -7.96
CA GLU A 110 12.95 1.04 -8.86
C GLU A 110 12.42 0.68 -10.25
N GLU A 111 12.74 1.50 -11.25
CA GLU A 111 12.17 1.40 -12.60
C GLU A 111 12.47 0.05 -13.25
N ASP A 112 13.69 -0.44 -13.14
CA ASP A 112 14.14 -1.72 -13.72
C ASP A 112 14.08 -2.90 -12.72
N GLY A 113 13.49 -2.68 -11.53
CA GLY A 113 13.37 -3.71 -10.49
C GLY A 113 12.24 -4.68 -10.80
N PHE A 114 12.45 -5.97 -10.52
CA PHE A 114 11.32 -6.91 -10.51
C PHE A 114 10.39 -6.61 -9.32
N ILE A 115 9.13 -7.05 -9.39
CA ILE A 115 8.20 -6.87 -8.27
C ILE A 115 8.18 -8.13 -7.40
N ALA A 116 7.86 -9.27 -8.00
CA ALA A 116 7.81 -10.55 -7.31
C ALA A 116 8.16 -11.72 -8.22
N LEU A 117 8.79 -12.74 -7.66
CA LEU A 117 9.12 -14.00 -8.33
C LEU A 117 8.60 -15.17 -7.49
N PRO A 118 8.08 -16.24 -8.15
CA PRO A 118 7.64 -17.44 -7.44
C PRO A 118 8.83 -18.11 -6.75
N ALA A 119 8.60 -18.62 -5.54
CA ALA A 119 9.62 -19.17 -4.68
C ALA A 119 9.23 -20.52 -4.09
N LYS A 120 10.20 -21.22 -3.49
CA LYS A 120 9.99 -22.49 -2.79
C LYS A 120 10.51 -22.40 -1.35
N ALA A 121 9.90 -23.16 -0.46
CA ALA A 121 10.37 -23.28 0.91
C ALA A 121 11.77 -23.93 0.98
N LYS A 122 12.65 -23.40 1.81
CA LYS A 122 13.98 -24.00 2.10
C LYS A 122 13.88 -25.31 2.87
N LYS A 123 12.84 -25.45 3.69
CA LYS A 123 12.60 -26.64 4.52
C LYS A 123 11.16 -27.12 4.28
N LYS A 124 10.97 -28.45 4.23
CA LYS A 124 9.66 -29.07 4.19
C LYS A 124 8.99 -29.00 5.57
N ASN A 125 7.67 -28.99 5.60
CA ASN A 125 6.85 -29.03 6.83
C ASN A 125 7.17 -27.91 7.84
N VAL A 126 7.46 -26.72 7.34
CA VAL A 126 7.69 -25.54 8.17
C VAL A 126 6.69 -24.46 7.77
N LYS A 127 5.94 -23.98 8.76
CA LYS A 127 5.01 -22.87 8.54
C LYS A 127 5.78 -21.57 8.27
N ILE A 128 5.74 -21.10 7.04
CA ILE A 128 6.39 -19.86 6.60
C ILE A 128 5.39 -18.72 6.65
N LYS A 129 5.77 -17.63 7.31
CA LYS A 129 4.97 -16.40 7.39
C LYS A 129 5.54 -15.33 6.46
N SER A 130 4.64 -14.51 5.94
CA SER A 130 5.05 -13.29 5.22
C SER A 130 5.87 -12.37 6.12
N SER A 131 6.89 -11.75 5.54
CA SER A 131 7.73 -10.75 6.19
C SER A 131 7.74 -9.48 5.34
N PHE A 132 7.17 -8.40 5.88
CA PHE A 132 7.09 -7.09 5.22
C PHE A 132 8.28 -6.18 5.53
N GLY A 133 9.36 -6.73 6.07
CA GLY A 133 10.64 -6.04 6.23
C GLY A 133 11.65 -6.56 5.23
N LEU A 134 12.40 -5.65 4.61
CA LEU A 134 13.51 -6.00 3.71
C LEU A 134 14.61 -6.74 4.49
N LYS A 135 15.01 -7.92 3.99
CA LYS A 135 16.04 -8.77 4.59
C LYS A 135 17.03 -9.27 3.54
N PRO A 136 18.29 -9.53 3.90
CA PRO A 136 19.22 -10.24 3.03
C PRO A 136 18.67 -11.61 2.61
N TYR A 137 18.95 -12.02 1.37
CA TYR A 137 18.44 -13.27 0.79
C TYR A 137 18.67 -14.50 1.66
N ASN A 138 19.86 -14.62 2.27
CA ASN A 138 20.21 -15.74 3.14
C ASN A 138 19.37 -15.82 4.44
N LYS A 139 18.68 -14.74 4.81
CA LYS A 139 17.79 -14.66 5.99
C LYS A 139 16.33 -14.97 5.68
N LEU A 140 15.98 -15.26 4.42
CA LEU A 140 14.65 -15.71 4.05
C LEU A 140 14.49 -17.21 4.30
N ASP A 141 13.26 -17.65 4.56
CA ASP A 141 12.88 -19.06 4.71
C ASP A 141 12.55 -19.74 3.37
N ILE A 142 12.57 -18.96 2.29
CA ILE A 142 12.26 -19.36 0.92
C ILE A 142 13.45 -19.12 0.00
N PHE A 143 13.43 -19.74 -1.18
CA PHE A 143 14.47 -19.55 -2.21
C PHE A 143 13.86 -19.51 -3.62
N TYR A 144 14.58 -18.87 -4.54
CA TYR A 144 14.29 -18.85 -5.96
C TYR A 144 15.23 -19.81 -6.69
N ASN A 145 14.71 -20.55 -7.65
CA ASN A 145 15.37 -21.74 -8.21
C ASN A 145 16.17 -21.48 -9.51
N GLN A 146 16.43 -20.22 -9.88
CA GLN A 146 17.28 -19.91 -11.04
C GLN A 146 18.66 -19.43 -10.61
N THR A 147 19.70 -19.97 -11.25
CA THR A 147 21.10 -19.77 -10.88
C THR A 147 21.73 -18.49 -11.41
N ASP A 148 21.10 -17.82 -12.39
CA ASP A 148 21.70 -16.71 -13.14
C ASP A 148 21.08 -15.33 -12.80
N PHE A 149 20.46 -15.21 -11.66
CA PHE A 149 19.82 -13.97 -11.24
C PHE A 149 20.74 -13.23 -10.24
N ASP A 150 21.17 -12.03 -10.63
CA ASP A 150 21.87 -11.13 -9.72
C ASP A 150 20.82 -10.50 -8.77
N PHE A 151 20.70 -11.11 -7.61
CA PHE A 151 19.72 -10.70 -6.63
C PHE A 151 20.10 -9.35 -6.01
N PRO A 152 19.19 -8.34 -6.01
CA PRO A 152 19.38 -7.14 -5.21
C PRO A 152 19.64 -7.52 -3.74
N LYS A 153 20.23 -6.64 -2.99
CA LYS A 153 20.78 -6.95 -1.65
C LYS A 153 19.73 -7.28 -0.58
N GLN A 154 18.47 -6.93 -0.78
CA GLN A 154 17.41 -7.10 0.24
C GLN A 154 16.04 -7.41 -0.38
N TYR A 155 15.29 -8.29 0.31
CA TYR A 155 14.00 -8.83 -0.16
C TYR A 155 12.97 -8.91 0.95
N ILE A 156 11.71 -9.05 0.54
CA ILE A 156 10.64 -9.53 1.39
C ILE A 156 10.23 -10.95 0.97
N GLN A 157 9.65 -11.70 1.90
CA GLN A 157 9.02 -12.98 1.59
C GLN A 157 7.52 -12.90 1.80
N ILE A 158 6.76 -13.46 0.87
CA ILE A 158 5.31 -13.59 0.92
C ILE A 158 4.94 -15.06 1.00
N SER A 159 4.01 -15.39 1.89
CA SER A 159 3.25 -16.64 1.92
C SER A 159 1.78 -16.28 1.80
N LEU A 160 1.08 -16.84 0.80
CA LEU A 160 -0.33 -16.51 0.56
C LEU A 160 -1.29 -17.36 1.40
N PHE A 161 -0.90 -18.61 1.69
CA PHE A 161 -1.72 -19.57 2.42
C PHE A 161 -0.96 -20.17 3.61
N PRO A 162 -0.53 -19.35 4.60
CA PRO A 162 0.36 -19.82 5.67
C PRO A 162 -0.28 -20.86 6.61
N ASP A 163 -1.57 -21.07 6.51
CA ASP A 163 -2.34 -22.02 7.33
C ASP A 163 -2.82 -23.25 6.54
N ASP A 164 -2.50 -23.35 5.25
CA ASP A 164 -2.89 -24.46 4.37
C ASP A 164 -1.65 -24.99 3.63
N GLU A 165 -1.01 -26.00 4.20
CA GLU A 165 0.21 -26.62 3.65
C GLU A 165 -0.01 -27.28 2.27
N THR A 166 -1.27 -27.52 1.87
CA THR A 166 -1.61 -28.08 0.55
C THR A 166 -1.63 -27.02 -0.54
N LYS A 167 -1.63 -25.74 -0.17
CA LYS A 167 -1.66 -24.56 -1.06
C LYS A 167 -0.45 -23.66 -0.87
N ASP A 168 0.68 -24.21 -0.42
CA ASP A 168 1.90 -23.46 -0.22
C ASP A 168 2.29 -22.66 -1.46
N GLU A 169 2.07 -21.36 -1.41
CA GLU A 169 2.40 -20.42 -2.47
C GLU A 169 3.28 -19.31 -1.90
N PHE A 170 4.55 -19.34 -2.34
CA PHE A 170 5.57 -18.43 -1.84
C PHE A 170 6.09 -17.54 -2.95
N TRP A 171 6.40 -16.29 -2.58
CA TRP A 171 6.96 -15.29 -3.48
C TRP A 171 8.10 -14.53 -2.81
N ILE A 172 9.18 -14.30 -3.55
CA ILE A 172 10.23 -13.36 -3.20
C ILE A 172 9.90 -12.04 -3.87
N GLY A 173 9.87 -10.97 -3.12
CA GLY A 173 9.71 -9.62 -3.63
C GLY A 173 10.94 -8.77 -3.35
N ASP A 174 11.16 -7.83 -4.21
CA ASP A 174 12.19 -6.80 -4.06
C ASP A 174 11.65 -5.53 -3.38
N LYS A 175 12.33 -4.42 -3.56
CA LYS A 175 11.94 -3.11 -3.07
C LYS A 175 10.59 -2.63 -3.62
N ASN A 176 10.24 -3.01 -4.86
CA ASN A 176 8.95 -2.64 -5.46
C ASN A 176 7.77 -3.34 -4.78
N LEU A 177 7.87 -4.65 -4.52
CA LEU A 177 6.86 -5.34 -3.72
C LEU A 177 6.81 -4.80 -2.29
N TYR A 178 7.96 -4.46 -1.71
CA TYR A 178 8.01 -3.79 -0.42
C TYR A 178 7.24 -2.46 -0.45
N ALA A 179 7.41 -1.62 -1.48
CA ALA A 179 6.66 -0.37 -1.64
C ALA A 179 5.14 -0.60 -1.64
N ILE A 180 4.66 -1.61 -2.37
CA ILE A 180 3.24 -2.01 -2.37
C ILE A 180 2.78 -2.40 -0.96
N THR A 181 3.58 -3.13 -0.19
CA THR A 181 3.22 -3.48 1.20
C THR A 181 3.24 -2.30 2.16
N ARG A 182 3.85 -1.16 1.80
CA ARG A 182 3.77 0.09 2.61
C ARG A 182 2.44 0.79 2.42
N TYR A 183 1.85 0.64 1.24
CA TYR A 183 0.50 1.13 1.01
C TYR A 183 -0.52 0.31 1.84
N ASN A 184 -0.45 -1.01 1.75
CA ASN A 184 -1.28 -1.92 2.55
C ASN A 184 -0.46 -3.15 2.97
N PRO A 185 -0.21 -3.38 4.29
CA PRO A 185 0.59 -4.48 4.79
C PRO A 185 -0.18 -5.82 4.78
N SER A 186 -0.66 -6.23 3.62
CA SER A 186 -1.36 -7.49 3.38
C SER A 186 -0.71 -8.23 2.22
N SER A 187 -0.32 -9.51 2.44
CA SER A 187 0.23 -10.37 1.39
C SER A 187 -0.73 -10.50 0.21
N LYS A 188 -2.01 -10.77 0.50
CA LYS A 188 -3.06 -10.92 -0.52
C LYS A 188 -3.23 -9.64 -1.33
N TYR A 189 -3.25 -8.48 -0.66
CA TYR A 189 -3.34 -7.19 -1.34
C TYR A 189 -2.13 -6.97 -2.27
N ALA A 190 -0.92 -7.12 -1.75
CA ALA A 190 0.30 -6.86 -2.52
C ALA A 190 0.38 -7.76 -3.76
N MET A 191 0.09 -9.05 -3.61
CA MET A 191 0.09 -9.99 -4.72
C MET A 191 -1.06 -9.76 -5.70
N SER A 192 -2.26 -9.35 -5.23
CA SER A 192 -3.37 -8.98 -6.13
C SER A 192 -3.03 -7.76 -6.98
N VAL A 193 -2.36 -6.75 -6.41
CA VAL A 193 -1.89 -5.58 -7.18
C VAL A 193 -0.86 -5.99 -8.23
N PHE A 194 0.13 -6.80 -7.83
CA PHE A 194 1.17 -7.28 -8.74
C PHE A 194 0.57 -8.13 -9.88
N LEU A 195 -0.20 -9.17 -9.56
CA LEU A 195 -0.76 -10.07 -10.55
C LEU A 195 -1.71 -9.35 -11.51
N LEU A 196 -2.53 -8.42 -11.00
CA LEU A 196 -3.37 -7.59 -11.85
C LEU A 196 -2.54 -6.71 -12.79
N SER A 197 -1.42 -6.15 -12.33
CA SER A 197 -0.56 -5.35 -13.19
C SER A 197 0.06 -6.17 -14.33
N GLU A 198 0.42 -7.42 -14.07
CA GLU A 198 0.94 -8.32 -15.12
C GLU A 198 -0.14 -8.69 -16.15
N GLU A 199 -1.36 -8.98 -15.71
CA GLU A 199 -2.50 -9.23 -16.62
C GLU A 199 -2.84 -8.01 -17.49
N LEU A 200 -2.78 -6.81 -16.92
CA LEU A 200 -3.02 -5.58 -17.68
C LEU A 200 -1.94 -5.32 -18.74
N LYS A 201 -0.67 -5.63 -18.47
CA LYS A 201 0.40 -5.53 -19.47
C LYS A 201 0.12 -6.45 -20.67
N ILE A 202 -0.21 -7.72 -20.40
CA ILE A 202 -0.53 -8.69 -21.46
C ILE A 202 -1.70 -8.20 -22.32
N THR A 203 -2.70 -7.56 -21.71
CA THR A 203 -3.89 -7.09 -22.42
C THR A 203 -3.63 -5.80 -23.21
N SER A 204 -2.69 -4.95 -22.76
CA SER A 204 -2.35 -3.69 -23.45
C SER A 204 -1.43 -3.88 -24.67
N ASP A 205 -0.75 -5.02 -24.74
CA ASP A 205 0.12 -5.39 -25.88
C ASP A 205 -0.66 -6.10 -27.02
N LEU A 206 -1.99 -6.23 -26.88
CA LEU A 206 -2.93 -6.76 -27.88
C LEU A 206 -3.67 -5.63 -28.58
#